data_09d235201e7507fdef948743a77208ee
#
_entry.id   09d235201e7507fdef948743a77208ee
#
_cell.length_a   1.000
_cell.length_b   1.000
_cell.length_c   1.000
_cell.angle_alpha   90.00
_cell.angle_beta   90.00
_cell.angle_gamma   90.00
#
_symmetry.space_group_name_H-M   'P 1'
#
loop_
_entity.id
_entity.type
_entity.pdbx_description
1 polymer ?
#
loop_
_entity_poly.entity_id
_entity_poly.type
_entity_poly.pdbx_seq_one_letter_code
_entity_poly.pdbx_strand_id
1 'polypeptide(L)'
;MNNSTLWENIFSQKEWGKYPSENLIRFIAKNFYNVKDRSKINILELGLGTGANLWFCAKEGFSVSGIEWSKTGVERFKQRLENENLSHHIQEIKIGDYEQKLDEY
;
A
#
# COMPACT_ATOMS: atom_id res chain seq x y z
N MET A 1 14.89 -6.36 -25.66
CA MET A 1 13.81 -5.93 -24.77
C MET A 1 14.44 -5.26 -23.55
N ASN A 2 14.02 -4.06 -23.21
CA ASN A 2 14.53 -3.42 -22.01
C ASN A 2 13.77 -3.91 -20.78
N ASN A 3 14.28 -3.60 -19.60
CA ASN A 3 13.68 -4.05 -18.37
C ASN A 3 12.27 -3.49 -18.16
N SER A 4 11.99 -2.26 -18.60
CA SER A 4 10.67 -1.65 -18.47
C SER A 4 9.61 -2.42 -19.23
N THR A 5 9.90 -2.81 -20.47
CA THR A 5 8.98 -3.58 -21.30
C THR A 5 8.72 -4.96 -20.68
N LEU A 6 9.75 -5.60 -20.17
CA LEU A 6 9.63 -6.90 -19.52
C LEU A 6 8.71 -6.81 -18.29
N TRP A 7 8.91 -5.81 -17.44
CA TRP A 7 8.09 -5.62 -16.25
C TRP A 7 6.64 -5.30 -16.58
N GLU A 8 6.38 -4.48 -17.60
CA GLU A 8 5.02 -4.19 -18.04
C GLU A 8 4.29 -5.45 -18.46
N ASN A 9 4.97 -6.33 -19.20
CA ASN A 9 4.38 -7.60 -19.62
C ASN A 9 4.05 -8.51 -18.44
N ILE A 10 4.95 -8.57 -17.47
CA ILE A 10 4.74 -9.35 -16.26
C ILE A 10 3.54 -8.80 -15.47
N PHE A 11 3.47 -7.48 -15.29
CA PHE A 11 2.36 -6.84 -14.59
C PHE A 11 1.02 -7.14 -15.24
N SER A 12 0.94 -7.05 -16.57
CA SER A 12 -0.33 -7.27 -17.27
C SER A 12 -0.77 -8.72 -17.27
N GLN A 13 0.17 -9.66 -17.34
CA GLN A 13 -0.15 -11.09 -17.49
C GLN A 13 -0.40 -11.80 -16.16
N LYS A 14 0.26 -11.38 -15.08
CA LYS A 14 0.23 -12.10 -13.80
C LYS A 14 -0.46 -11.35 -12.68
N GLU A 15 -1.15 -10.27 -12.98
CA GLU A 15 -1.76 -9.43 -11.97
C GLU A 15 -0.76 -9.06 -10.85
N TRP A 16 0.49 -8.87 -11.26
CA TRP A 16 1.63 -8.68 -10.37
C TRP A 16 1.39 -7.63 -9.29
N GLY A 17 0.72 -6.56 -9.64
CA GLY A 17 0.48 -5.45 -8.73
C GLY A 17 -0.47 -5.75 -7.57
N LYS A 18 -1.05 -6.94 -7.50
CA LYS A 18 -1.94 -7.32 -6.40
C LYS A 18 -1.20 -7.94 -5.23
N TYR A 19 0.08 -8.23 -5.38
CA TYR A 19 0.84 -8.92 -4.33
C TYR A 19 1.81 -7.97 -3.66
N PRO A 20 1.93 -8.04 -2.33
CA PRO A 20 2.88 -7.22 -1.60
C PRO A 20 4.32 -7.68 -1.82
N SER A 21 5.25 -6.78 -1.51
CA SER A 21 6.67 -7.08 -1.55
C SER A 21 7.02 -8.14 -0.50
N GLU A 22 7.81 -9.14 -0.89
CA GLU A 22 8.28 -10.17 0.03
C GLU A 22 9.09 -9.56 1.19
N ASN A 23 9.90 -8.55 0.89
CA ASN A 23 10.68 -7.87 1.93
C ASN A 23 9.78 -7.19 2.96
N LEU A 24 8.68 -6.59 2.53
CA LEU A 24 7.73 -5.99 3.44
C LEU A 24 7.07 -7.05 4.32
N ILE A 25 6.64 -8.15 3.74
CA ILE A 25 6.02 -9.24 4.51
C ILE A 25 6.96 -9.72 5.60
N ARG A 26 8.22 -9.95 5.28
CA ARG A 26 9.23 -10.39 6.24
C ARG A 26 9.47 -9.35 7.34
N PHE A 27 9.55 -8.08 6.95
CA PHE A 27 9.77 -7.01 7.91
C PHE A 27 8.61 -6.91 8.92
N ILE A 28 7.39 -6.97 8.44
CA ILE A 28 6.20 -6.91 9.28
C ILE A 28 6.14 -8.13 10.20
N ALA A 29 6.39 -9.30 9.67
CA ALA A 29 6.37 -10.53 10.47
C ALA A 29 7.40 -10.50 11.59
N LYS A 30 8.61 -10.05 11.28
CA LYS A 30 9.70 -10.02 12.25
C LYS A 30 9.46 -8.99 13.37
N ASN A 31 8.90 -7.85 13.04
CA ASN A 31 8.89 -6.72 13.97
C ASN A 31 7.53 -6.45 14.62
N PHE A 32 6.42 -6.83 14.00
CA PHE A 32 5.10 -6.38 14.42
C PHE A 32 4.06 -7.47 14.63
N TYR A 33 4.32 -8.70 14.29
CA TYR A 33 3.29 -9.75 14.42
C TYR A 33 2.85 -10.00 15.87
N ASN A 34 3.73 -9.74 16.82
CA ASN A 34 3.42 -9.96 18.23
C ASN A 34 2.79 -8.74 18.94
N VAL A 35 2.55 -7.67 18.20
CA VAL A 35 1.89 -6.48 18.76
C VAL A 35 0.43 -6.81 19.08
N LYS A 36 -0.03 -6.47 20.28
CA LYS A 36 -1.39 -6.80 20.73
C LYS A 36 -2.46 -6.11 19.93
N ASP A 37 -2.28 -4.82 19.65
CA ASP A 37 -3.24 -4.04 18.88
C ASP A 37 -2.54 -3.42 17.68
N ARG A 38 -2.60 -4.12 16.57
CA ARG A 38 -1.94 -3.68 15.33
C ARG A 38 -2.55 -2.39 14.77
N SER A 39 -3.81 -2.10 15.11
CA SER A 39 -4.47 -0.88 14.62
C SER A 39 -3.82 0.39 15.14
N LYS A 40 -3.07 0.31 16.22
CA LYS A 40 -2.31 1.44 16.77
C LYS A 40 -1.00 1.71 16.04
N ILE A 41 -0.57 0.81 15.17
CA ILE A 41 0.62 0.99 14.35
C ILE A 41 0.15 1.55 13.00
N ASN A 42 0.65 2.73 12.65
CA ASN A 42 0.34 3.35 11.36
C ASN A 42 1.52 3.17 10.40
N ILE A 43 1.26 2.55 9.27
CA ILE A 43 2.28 2.29 8.26
C ILE A 43 2.07 3.27 7.10
N LEU A 44 3.10 4.08 6.83
CA LEU A 44 3.07 5.08 5.76
C LEU A 44 3.89 4.60 4.58
N GLU A 45 3.31 4.64 3.40
CA GLU A 45 4.01 4.35 2.16
C GLU A 45 4.04 5.58 1.25
N LEU A 46 5.21 5.86 0.68
CA LEU A 46 5.38 6.89 -0.32
C LEU A 46 5.32 6.24 -1.69
N GLY A 47 4.35 6.66 -2.52
CA GLY A 47 4.15 6.06 -3.83
C GLY A 47 3.49 4.70 -3.73
N LEU A 48 2.17 4.68 -3.57
CA LEU A 48 1.43 3.44 -3.38
C LEU A 48 1.51 2.48 -4.58
N GLY A 49 1.70 3.03 -5.78
CA GLY A 49 1.60 2.22 -6.99
C GLY A 49 0.23 1.56 -7.08
N THR A 50 0.20 0.25 -7.05
CA THR A 50 -1.05 -0.52 -7.05
C THR A 50 -1.71 -0.60 -5.68
N GLY A 51 -1.00 -0.19 -4.62
CA GLY A 51 -1.49 -0.28 -3.26
C GLY A 51 -1.36 -1.65 -2.62
N ALA A 52 -0.67 -2.58 -3.25
CA ALA A 52 -0.57 -3.96 -2.74
C ALA A 52 0.09 -4.04 -1.37
N ASN A 53 1.11 -3.22 -1.12
CA ASN A 53 1.81 -3.22 0.16
C ASN A 53 0.91 -2.74 1.29
N LEU A 54 0.23 -1.61 1.10
CA LEU A 54 -0.69 -1.10 2.12
C LEU A 54 -1.93 -1.99 2.27
N TRP A 55 -2.40 -2.59 1.18
CA TRP A 55 -3.47 -3.58 1.26
C TRP A 55 -3.09 -4.73 2.19
N PHE A 56 -1.88 -5.27 2.04
CA PHE A 56 -1.38 -6.31 2.93
C PHE A 56 -1.37 -5.86 4.39
N CYS A 57 -0.85 -4.66 4.64
CA CYS A 57 -0.80 -4.13 5.99
C CYS A 57 -2.19 -3.95 6.59
N ALA A 58 -3.15 -3.44 5.82
CA ALA A 58 -4.53 -3.30 6.27
C ALA A 58 -5.15 -4.66 6.58
N LYS A 59 -4.92 -5.64 5.72
CA LYS A 59 -5.43 -7.00 5.90
C LYS A 59 -4.88 -7.63 7.17
N GLU A 60 -3.64 -7.30 7.54
CA GLU A 60 -3.01 -7.79 8.75
C GLU A 60 -3.40 -7.00 10.00
N GLY A 61 -4.26 -5.99 9.86
CA GLY A 61 -4.82 -5.26 10.99
C GLY A 61 -4.16 -3.93 11.33
N PHE A 62 -3.16 -3.50 10.56
CA PHE A 62 -2.48 -2.23 10.79
C PHE A 62 -3.26 -1.07 10.22
N SER A 63 -3.09 0.12 10.80
CA SER A 63 -3.55 1.36 10.18
C SER A 63 -2.59 1.73 9.07
N VAL A 64 -3.11 2.26 7.97
CA VAL A 64 -2.31 2.56 6.80
C VAL A 64 -2.51 4.00 6.34
N SER A 65 -1.43 4.60 5.85
CA SER A 65 -1.41 5.94 5.29
C SER A 65 -0.51 5.96 4.08
N GLY A 66 -0.71 6.90 3.19
CA GLY A 66 0.13 6.98 2.02
C GLY A 66 0.07 8.32 1.32
N ILE A 67 1.05 8.54 0.45
CA ILE A 67 1.07 9.68 -0.45
C ILE A 67 1.26 9.12 -1.86
N GLU A 68 0.35 9.44 -2.74
CA GLU A 68 0.36 8.97 -4.12
C GLU A 68 -0.12 10.11 -5.01
N TRP A 69 0.58 10.39 -6.07
CA TRP A 69 0.19 11.48 -6.95
C TRP A 69 -0.79 11.09 -8.05
N SER A 70 -0.99 9.81 -8.27
CA SER A 70 -2.00 9.33 -9.20
C SER A 70 -3.36 9.24 -8.52
N LYS A 71 -4.28 10.11 -8.89
CA LYS A 71 -5.64 10.08 -8.37
C LYS A 71 -6.31 8.73 -8.67
N THR A 72 -6.11 8.21 -9.88
CA THR A 72 -6.65 6.91 -10.27
C THR A 72 -6.11 5.80 -9.39
N GLY A 73 -4.79 5.84 -9.09
CA GLY A 73 -4.18 4.85 -8.20
C GLY A 73 -4.78 4.87 -6.80
N VAL A 74 -5.01 6.06 -6.26
CA VAL A 74 -5.64 6.21 -4.94
C VAL A 74 -7.07 5.68 -4.95
N GLU A 75 -7.83 6.01 -5.98
CA GLU A 75 -9.22 5.55 -6.09
C GLU A 75 -9.31 4.03 -6.17
N ARG A 76 -8.43 3.39 -6.96
CA ARG A 76 -8.38 1.94 -7.08
C ARG A 76 -8.00 1.27 -5.76
N PHE A 77 -7.04 1.84 -5.07
CA PHE A 77 -6.64 1.34 -3.77
C PHE A 77 -7.79 1.40 -2.76
N LYS A 78 -8.45 2.55 -2.66
CA LYS A 78 -9.58 2.71 -1.76
C LYS A 78 -10.73 1.78 -2.11
N GLN A 79 -11.02 1.61 -3.39
CA GLN A 79 -12.06 0.70 -3.83
C GLN A 79 -11.75 -0.75 -3.46
N ARG A 80 -10.49 -1.16 -3.60
CA ARG A 80 -10.08 -2.51 -3.22
C ARG A 80 -10.30 -2.76 -1.74
N LEU A 81 -9.91 -1.81 -0.89
CA LEU A 81 -10.09 -1.96 0.53
C LEU A 81 -11.57 -1.95 0.93
N GLU A 82 -12.37 -1.12 0.28
CA GLU A 82 -13.82 -1.11 0.51
C GLU A 82 -14.45 -2.44 0.15
N ASN A 83 -14.08 -3.01 -1.00
CA ASN A 83 -14.61 -4.29 -1.45
C ASN A 83 -14.28 -5.44 -0.49
N GLU A 84 -13.20 -5.32 0.25
CA GLU A 84 -12.76 -6.34 1.20
C GLU A 84 -13.05 -5.97 2.66
N ASN A 85 -13.84 -4.93 2.88
CA ASN A 85 -14.21 -4.43 4.22
C ASN A 85 -12.99 -4.00 5.06
N LEU A 86 -12.00 -3.40 4.41
CA LEU A 86 -10.77 -2.94 5.05
C LEU A 86 -10.62 -1.42 5.10
N SER A 87 -11.62 -0.67 4.61
CA SER A 87 -11.52 0.80 4.54
C SER A 87 -11.28 1.46 5.88
N HIS A 88 -11.77 0.87 6.96
CA HIS A 88 -11.60 1.43 8.30
C HIS A 88 -10.16 1.41 8.78
N HIS A 89 -9.27 0.68 8.11
CA HIS A 89 -7.84 0.70 8.41
C HIS A 89 -7.12 1.88 7.76
N ILE A 90 -7.74 2.54 6.78
CA ILE A 90 -7.13 3.71 6.14
C ILE A 90 -7.22 4.89 7.10
N GLN A 91 -6.06 5.42 7.50
CA GLN A 91 -6.01 6.61 8.30
C GLN A 91 -6.01 7.86 7.43
N GLU A 92 -5.08 7.95 6.48
CA GLU A 92 -5.04 9.09 5.58
C GLU A 92 -4.25 8.76 4.31
N ILE A 93 -4.87 9.01 3.16
CA ILE A 93 -4.20 8.91 1.87
C ILE A 93 -4.23 10.28 1.23
N LYS A 94 -3.05 10.83 0.96
CA LYS A 94 -2.90 12.15 0.32
C LYS A 94 -2.54 12.00 -1.14
N ILE A 95 -3.15 12.83 -1.97
CA ILE A 95 -2.83 12.87 -3.39
C ILE A 95 -1.92 14.07 -3.62
N GLY A 96 -0.75 13.83 -4.22
CA GLY A 96 0.16 14.91 -4.54
C GLY A 96 1.62 14.52 -4.47
N ASP A 97 2.45 15.53 -4.34
CA ASP A 97 3.90 15.40 -4.29
C ASP A 97 4.36 14.94 -2.90
N TYR A 98 5.32 14.02 -2.86
CA TYR A 98 5.82 13.49 -1.61
C TYR A 98 6.43 14.56 -0.71
N GLU A 99 7.22 15.47 -1.29
CA GLU A 99 7.91 16.49 -0.50
C GLU A 99 6.92 17.44 0.16
N GLN A 100 5.90 17.86 -0.58
CA GLN A 100 4.88 18.75 -0.06
C GLN A 100 3.97 18.05 0.95
N LYS A 101 3.50 16.86 0.62
CA LYS A 101 2.47 16.20 1.43
C LYS A 101 3.02 15.53 2.68
N LEU A 102 4.28 15.14 2.67
CA LEU A 102 4.91 14.54 3.84
C LEU A 102 4.95 15.52 5.01
N ASP A 103 5.20 16.80 4.75
CA ASP A 103 5.22 17.83 5.77
C ASP A 103 3.86 18.06 6.46
N GLU A 104 2.79 17.57 5.85
CA GLU A 104 1.43 17.72 6.37
C GLU A 104 1.03 16.61 7.36
N TYR A 105 1.88 15.60 7.53
CA TYR A 105 1.60 14.51 8.48
C TYR A 105 1.95 14.84 9.91
#